data_e77c33c7d522523fb8292988b79d6922
#
_entry.id   e77c33c7d522523fb8292988b79d6922
#
_cell.length_a   1.000
_cell.length_b   1.000
_cell.length_c   1.000
_cell.angle_alpha   90.00
_cell.angle_beta   90.00
_cell.angle_gamma   90.00
#
_symmetry.space_group_name_H-M   'P 1'
#
loop_
_entity.id
_entity.type
_entity.pdbx_description
1 polymer ?
#
loop_
_entity_poly.entity_id
_entity_poly.type
_entity_poly.pdbx_seq_one_letter_code
_entity_poly.pdbx_strand_id
1 'polypeptide(L)'
;MSDSNPSQSNNRRSTTVNRLSAENVTLGYDQRVIASELSAEIPDNSFTVIVGPNACGKSTLLRALSRMLKPSTGRVLLDGQAIQSMPAKKVARTLGLLPQSSIAPDGITVGDLVSRGRYPHQGLLRQWSRDDERIVQESMASTGVAELADRFVDELSGGQRQRVWIAMALAQQTPLLLLDEPTTFLDIQHQIDVLDLCAELHEEQGRTLVAVLHDLNHAARYATHLIALRGGEVIAEGAPGDIVTADLVERLFGMKCQVIDDPETGTPLVVPAARKARKVPARDAEAPAKTVARAAS
;
A
#
# COMPACT_ATOMS: atom_id res chain seq x y z
N MET A 1 24.44 -50.02 29.06
CA MET A 1 25.10 -49.13 28.09
C MET A 1 24.03 -48.57 27.20
N SER A 2 23.55 -47.43 27.57
CA SER A 2 22.38 -46.75 26.96
C SER A 2 22.91 -45.49 26.30
N ASP A 3 22.95 -45.46 25.00
CA ASP A 3 23.31 -44.24 24.23
C ASP A 3 22.05 -43.48 23.92
N SER A 4 21.92 -42.36 24.61
CA SER A 4 20.89 -41.35 24.37
C SER A 4 21.36 -40.41 23.25
N ASN A 5 20.67 -40.44 22.13
CA ASN A 5 20.87 -39.53 21.00
C ASN A 5 20.05 -38.26 21.25
N PRO A 6 20.67 -37.04 21.28
CA PRO A 6 19.91 -35.81 21.42
C PRO A 6 19.28 -35.41 20.09
N SER A 7 17.95 -35.25 20.12
CA SER A 7 17.12 -34.72 19.05
C SER A 7 17.62 -33.39 18.53
N GLN A 8 18.05 -33.37 17.29
CA GLN A 8 18.28 -32.12 16.53
C GLN A 8 16.92 -31.47 16.25
N SER A 9 16.65 -30.38 16.92
CA SER A 9 15.54 -29.49 16.61
C SER A 9 15.79 -28.84 15.24
N ASN A 10 15.12 -29.35 14.24
CA ASN A 10 15.15 -28.87 12.87
C ASN A 10 14.40 -27.52 12.81
N ASN A 11 15.15 -26.44 13.01
CA ASN A 11 14.64 -25.05 12.84
C ASN A 11 14.41 -24.81 11.35
N ARG A 12 13.25 -25.24 10.85
CA ARG A 12 12.77 -24.85 9.51
C ARG A 12 12.45 -23.37 9.55
N ARG A 13 13.46 -22.53 9.29
CA ARG A 13 13.20 -21.18 8.80
C ARG A 13 12.40 -21.34 7.51
N SER A 14 11.13 -20.98 7.55
CA SER A 14 10.34 -20.75 6.35
C SER A 14 11.11 -19.75 5.50
N THR A 15 11.73 -20.21 4.42
CA THR A 15 12.33 -19.32 3.43
C THR A 15 11.18 -18.65 2.68
N THR A 16 10.71 -17.54 3.20
CA THR A 16 9.77 -16.68 2.49
C THR A 16 10.47 -16.24 1.21
N VAL A 17 9.93 -16.58 0.08
CA VAL A 17 10.50 -16.17 -1.21
C VAL A 17 10.13 -14.71 -1.41
N ASN A 18 11.12 -13.83 -1.44
CA ASN A 18 10.92 -12.41 -1.68
C ASN A 18 10.91 -12.15 -3.18
N ARG A 19 9.77 -11.75 -3.71
CA ARG A 19 9.65 -11.43 -5.14
C ARG A 19 10.25 -10.07 -5.50
N LEU A 20 10.19 -9.13 -4.57
CA LEU A 20 10.67 -7.77 -4.77
C LEU A 20 11.56 -7.37 -3.58
N SER A 21 12.77 -6.91 -3.84
CA SER A 21 13.68 -6.45 -2.79
C SER A 21 14.57 -5.30 -3.26
N ALA A 22 14.99 -4.49 -2.31
CA ALA A 22 16.06 -3.50 -2.47
C ALA A 22 17.28 -3.97 -1.67
N GLU A 23 18.45 -4.03 -2.29
CA GLU A 23 19.68 -4.48 -1.68
C GLU A 23 20.72 -3.35 -1.67
N ASN A 24 21.03 -2.82 -0.48
CA ASN A 24 22.03 -1.78 -0.22
C ASN A 24 21.90 -0.57 -1.18
N VAL A 25 20.65 -0.13 -1.43
CA VAL A 25 20.39 0.93 -2.39
C VAL A 25 20.66 2.31 -1.81
N THR A 26 21.36 3.14 -2.58
CA THR A 26 21.44 4.57 -2.33
C THR A 26 20.50 5.29 -3.27
N LEU A 27 19.54 6.04 -2.70
CA LEU A 27 18.45 6.70 -3.41
C LEU A 27 18.49 8.21 -3.21
N GLY A 28 18.23 8.95 -4.26
CA GLY A 28 18.22 10.40 -4.19
C GLY A 28 17.77 11.05 -5.49
N TYR A 29 17.73 12.38 -5.48
CA TYR A 29 17.41 13.21 -6.64
C TYR A 29 18.54 14.24 -6.81
N ASP A 30 19.09 14.34 -8.00
CA ASP A 30 20.22 15.18 -8.33
C ASP A 30 21.40 14.93 -7.38
N GLN A 31 21.78 15.90 -6.55
CA GLN A 31 22.87 15.78 -5.57
C GLN A 31 22.38 15.46 -4.15
N ARG A 32 21.05 15.38 -3.92
CA ARG A 32 20.47 15.13 -2.60
C ARG A 32 20.23 13.64 -2.40
N VAL A 33 21.02 13.02 -1.52
CA VAL A 33 20.80 11.66 -1.05
C VAL A 33 19.63 11.67 -0.04
N ILE A 34 18.67 10.77 -0.23
CA ILE A 34 17.50 10.58 0.63
C ILE A 34 17.67 9.35 1.52
N ALA A 35 18.25 8.27 0.97
CA ALA A 35 18.54 7.04 1.69
C ALA A 35 19.89 6.51 1.22
N SER A 36 20.72 6.01 2.13
CA SER A 36 22.00 5.35 1.85
C SER A 36 21.97 3.93 2.36
N GLU A 37 22.50 2.99 1.55
CA GLU A 37 22.65 1.58 1.92
C GLU A 37 21.36 0.92 2.44
N LEU A 38 20.19 1.42 1.99
CA LEU A 38 18.91 0.92 2.41
C LEU A 38 18.65 -0.47 1.81
N SER A 39 18.26 -1.40 2.66
CA SER A 39 17.77 -2.72 2.26
C SER A 39 16.36 -2.92 2.78
N ALA A 40 15.48 -3.49 1.95
CA ALA A 40 14.10 -3.79 2.30
C ALA A 40 13.63 -5.00 1.48
N GLU A 41 12.84 -5.86 2.10
CA GLU A 41 12.32 -7.07 1.48
C GLU A 41 10.79 -7.04 1.47
N ILE A 42 10.20 -7.37 0.32
CA ILE A 42 8.76 -7.49 0.17
C ILE A 42 8.43 -8.98 0.09
N PRO A 43 7.86 -9.55 1.15
CA PRO A 43 7.46 -10.96 1.15
C PRO A 43 6.42 -11.23 0.06
N ASP A 44 6.54 -12.36 -0.63
CA ASP A 44 5.52 -12.78 -1.58
C ASP A 44 4.20 -13.07 -0.85
N ASN A 45 3.09 -12.80 -1.51
CA ASN A 45 1.76 -12.94 -0.91
C ASN A 45 1.65 -12.19 0.43
N SER A 46 2.07 -10.93 0.45
CA SER A 46 1.91 -10.02 1.60
C SER A 46 1.18 -8.75 1.21
N PHE A 47 0.50 -8.15 2.18
CA PHE A 47 0.14 -6.74 2.11
C PHE A 47 1.17 -5.96 2.95
N THR A 48 2.24 -5.53 2.28
CA THR A 48 3.32 -4.74 2.91
C THR A 48 2.96 -3.28 2.94
N VAL A 49 3.06 -2.64 4.10
CA VAL A 49 2.85 -1.19 4.23
C VAL A 49 4.12 -0.50 4.70
N ILE A 50 4.52 0.55 3.99
CA ILE A 50 5.67 1.40 4.32
C ILE A 50 5.16 2.61 5.11
N VAL A 51 5.62 2.76 6.35
CA VAL A 51 5.23 3.84 7.26
C VAL A 51 6.44 4.67 7.70
N GLY A 52 6.18 5.89 8.14
CA GLY A 52 7.23 6.78 8.67
C GLY A 52 6.88 8.26 8.51
N PRO A 53 7.67 9.16 9.10
CA PRO A 53 7.46 10.60 9.00
C PRO A 53 7.46 11.12 7.56
N ASN A 54 6.94 12.33 7.35
CA ASN A 54 7.04 12.98 6.05
C ASN A 54 8.51 13.20 5.65
N ALA A 55 8.79 13.07 4.36
CA ALA A 55 10.11 13.23 3.77
C ALA A 55 11.19 12.23 4.27
N CYS A 56 10.82 11.11 4.90
CA CYS A 56 11.79 10.08 5.34
C CYS A 56 12.24 9.11 4.24
N GLY A 57 11.69 9.21 3.01
CA GLY A 57 12.10 8.37 1.88
C GLY A 57 11.09 7.31 1.43
N LYS A 58 9.88 7.22 2.00
CA LYS A 58 8.85 6.20 1.64
C LYS A 58 8.56 6.13 0.14
N SER A 59 8.08 7.23 -0.44
CA SER A 59 7.78 7.30 -1.88
C SER A 59 9.03 7.17 -2.74
N THR A 60 10.21 7.57 -2.22
CA THR A 60 11.49 7.38 -2.91
C THR A 60 11.84 5.89 -3.01
N LEU A 61 11.67 5.14 -1.91
CA LEU A 61 11.83 3.68 -1.92
C LEU A 61 10.81 3.03 -2.87
N LEU A 62 9.52 3.40 -2.78
CA LEU A 62 8.49 2.85 -3.65
C LEU A 62 8.79 3.11 -5.15
N ARG A 63 9.28 4.30 -5.50
CA ARG A 63 9.71 4.64 -6.86
C ARG A 63 10.92 3.82 -7.30
N ALA A 64 11.84 3.50 -6.40
CA ALA A 64 12.96 2.62 -6.72
C ALA A 64 12.47 1.18 -6.96
N LEU A 65 11.61 0.65 -6.09
CA LEU A 65 10.98 -0.67 -6.23
C LEU A 65 10.17 -0.80 -7.52
N SER A 66 9.52 0.28 -7.98
CA SER A 66 8.75 0.32 -9.22
C SER A 66 9.57 0.62 -10.48
N ARG A 67 10.90 0.72 -10.38
CA ARG A 67 11.79 1.10 -11.48
C ARG A 67 11.65 2.56 -11.96
N MET A 68 10.86 3.39 -11.28
CA MET A 68 10.71 4.81 -11.62
C MET A 68 11.92 5.65 -11.18
N LEU A 69 12.68 5.16 -10.20
CA LEU A 69 13.94 5.76 -9.76
C LEU A 69 15.05 4.71 -9.83
N LYS A 70 16.15 5.05 -10.50
CA LYS A 70 17.33 4.20 -10.54
C LYS A 70 18.21 4.48 -9.32
N PRO A 71 18.57 3.47 -8.51
CA PRO A 71 19.53 3.64 -7.43
C PRO A 71 20.89 4.09 -7.98
N SER A 72 21.60 4.94 -7.24
CA SER A 72 23.00 5.31 -7.55
C SER A 72 23.98 4.19 -7.19
N THR A 73 23.71 3.44 -6.13
CA THR A 73 24.41 2.21 -5.73
C THR A 73 23.41 1.16 -5.30
N GLY A 74 23.84 -0.10 -5.20
CA GLY A 74 22.96 -1.21 -4.88
C GLY A 74 22.06 -1.61 -6.05
N ARG A 75 21.05 -2.40 -5.78
CA ARG A 75 20.11 -2.90 -6.81
C ARG A 75 18.75 -3.20 -6.26
N VAL A 76 17.73 -3.12 -7.12
CA VAL A 76 16.40 -3.63 -6.87
C VAL A 76 16.23 -4.92 -7.66
N LEU A 77 15.77 -5.97 -7.00
CA LEU A 77 15.52 -7.28 -7.60
C LEU A 77 14.01 -7.52 -7.71
N LEU A 78 13.59 -8.00 -8.86
CA LEU A 78 12.25 -8.53 -9.13
C LEU A 78 12.40 -9.97 -9.60
N ASP A 79 11.80 -10.92 -8.89
CA ASP A 79 11.96 -12.36 -9.11
C ASP A 79 13.46 -12.76 -9.24
N GLY A 80 14.33 -12.21 -8.37
CA GLY A 80 15.77 -12.47 -8.34
C GLY A 80 16.59 -11.79 -9.45
N GLN A 81 15.97 -11.03 -10.36
CA GLN A 81 16.65 -10.32 -11.44
C GLN A 81 16.70 -8.81 -11.18
N ALA A 82 17.81 -8.16 -11.51
CA ALA A 82 17.90 -6.71 -11.39
C ALA A 82 16.84 -6.04 -12.29
N ILE A 83 15.88 -5.34 -11.67
CA ILE A 83 14.71 -4.77 -12.35
C ILE A 83 15.09 -3.81 -13.48
N GLN A 84 16.25 -3.14 -13.35
CA GLN A 84 16.75 -2.20 -14.37
C GLN A 84 17.18 -2.90 -15.67
N SER A 85 17.60 -4.18 -15.61
CA SER A 85 18.02 -4.96 -16.77
C SER A 85 16.86 -5.67 -17.48
N MET A 86 15.66 -5.69 -16.86
CA MET A 86 14.50 -6.37 -17.44
C MET A 86 13.86 -5.54 -18.55
N PRO A 87 13.26 -6.16 -19.59
CA PRO A 87 12.44 -5.44 -20.56
C PRO A 87 11.27 -4.71 -19.89
N ALA A 88 11.03 -3.44 -20.24
CA ALA A 88 9.99 -2.62 -19.61
C ALA A 88 8.60 -3.30 -19.64
N LYS A 89 8.25 -3.95 -20.76
CA LYS A 89 6.98 -4.67 -20.92
C LYS A 89 6.86 -5.88 -19.98
N LYS A 90 7.98 -6.57 -19.69
CA LYS A 90 7.99 -7.69 -18.73
C LYS A 90 7.73 -7.15 -17.32
N VAL A 91 8.39 -6.06 -16.92
CA VAL A 91 8.14 -5.42 -15.61
C VAL A 91 6.69 -4.97 -15.51
N ALA A 92 6.15 -4.28 -16.53
CA ALA A 92 4.76 -3.78 -16.52
C ALA A 92 3.69 -4.89 -16.49
N ARG A 93 4.03 -6.13 -16.84
CA ARG A 93 3.14 -7.30 -16.70
C ARG A 93 3.26 -7.99 -15.34
N THR A 94 4.30 -7.68 -14.59
CA THR A 94 4.56 -8.29 -13.28
C THR A 94 4.23 -7.33 -12.14
N LEU A 95 4.44 -6.02 -12.35
CA LEU A 95 4.33 -4.99 -11.33
C LEU A 95 3.48 -3.83 -11.86
N GLY A 96 2.36 -3.56 -11.20
CA GLY A 96 1.52 -2.37 -11.37
C GLY A 96 1.93 -1.27 -10.40
N LEU A 97 1.74 -0.02 -10.79
CA LEU A 97 2.01 1.14 -9.95
C LEU A 97 0.86 2.13 -10.02
N LEU A 98 0.36 2.52 -8.85
CA LEU A 98 -0.47 3.70 -8.66
C LEU A 98 0.40 4.81 -8.05
N PRO A 99 0.78 5.85 -8.80
CA PRO A 99 1.56 6.96 -8.26
C PRO A 99 0.68 7.91 -7.43
N GLN A 100 1.30 8.64 -6.51
CA GLN A 100 0.65 9.61 -5.62
C GLN A 100 -0.12 10.71 -6.39
N SER A 101 0.45 11.19 -7.50
CA SER A 101 -0.18 12.19 -8.37
C SER A 101 -0.35 11.60 -9.75
N SER A 102 -1.58 11.45 -10.15
CA SER A 102 -1.94 10.90 -11.46
C SER A 102 -2.64 11.98 -12.28
N ILE A 103 -2.09 12.29 -13.45
CA ILE A 103 -2.65 13.27 -14.38
C ILE A 103 -3.31 12.51 -15.54
N ALA A 104 -4.61 12.68 -15.68
CA ALA A 104 -5.33 12.18 -16.84
C ALA A 104 -5.15 13.13 -18.02
N PRO A 105 -5.10 12.63 -19.25
CA PRO A 105 -5.22 13.49 -20.42
C PRO A 105 -6.57 14.21 -20.44
N ASP A 106 -6.58 15.45 -20.90
CA ASP A 106 -7.80 16.24 -21.01
C ASP A 106 -8.84 15.52 -21.88
N GLY A 107 -10.10 15.54 -21.45
CA GLY A 107 -11.20 14.96 -22.19
C GLY A 107 -11.19 13.43 -22.31
N ILE A 108 -10.45 12.71 -21.46
CA ILE A 108 -10.50 11.25 -21.42
C ILE A 108 -11.68 10.77 -20.59
N THR A 109 -12.40 9.74 -21.07
CA THR A 109 -13.44 9.08 -20.29
C THR A 109 -12.84 8.12 -19.25
N VAL A 110 -13.63 7.76 -18.25
CA VAL A 110 -13.26 6.75 -17.24
C VAL A 110 -12.93 5.42 -17.90
N GLY A 111 -13.80 4.94 -18.79
CA GLY A 111 -13.59 3.68 -19.51
C GLY A 111 -12.30 3.67 -20.33
N ASP A 112 -12.01 4.76 -21.04
CA ASP A 112 -10.78 4.90 -21.83
C ASP A 112 -9.53 4.95 -20.92
N LEU A 113 -9.60 5.63 -19.78
CA LEU A 113 -8.49 5.68 -18.84
C LEU A 113 -8.21 4.29 -18.26
N VAL A 114 -9.23 3.57 -17.78
CA VAL A 114 -9.08 2.22 -17.22
C VAL A 114 -8.56 1.26 -18.28
N SER A 115 -9.01 1.40 -19.53
CA SER A 115 -8.55 0.59 -20.68
C SER A 115 -7.04 0.71 -20.92
N ARG A 116 -6.41 1.83 -20.55
CA ARG A 116 -4.94 2.00 -20.66
C ARG A 116 -4.18 1.02 -19.77
N GLY A 117 -4.79 0.52 -18.70
CA GLY A 117 -4.23 -0.56 -17.89
C GLY A 117 -3.90 -1.82 -18.71
N ARG A 118 -4.56 -2.03 -19.86
CA ARG A 118 -4.32 -3.18 -20.74
C ARG A 118 -3.12 -3.01 -21.68
N TYR A 119 -2.53 -1.81 -21.80
CA TYR A 119 -1.40 -1.55 -22.72
C TYR A 119 -0.21 -2.54 -22.61
N PRO A 120 0.23 -2.98 -21.42
CA PRO A 120 1.29 -3.97 -21.33
C PRO A 120 0.96 -5.32 -21.99
N HIS A 121 -0.32 -5.66 -22.12
CA HIS A 121 -0.81 -6.90 -22.71
C HIS A 121 -1.03 -6.81 -24.22
N GLN A 122 -1.15 -5.59 -24.75
CA GLN A 122 -1.29 -5.36 -26.19
C GLN A 122 0.04 -5.50 -26.93
N GLY A 123 0.00 -5.83 -28.22
CA GLY A 123 1.15 -5.94 -29.11
C GLY A 123 0.82 -5.36 -30.48
N LEU A 124 1.84 -5.23 -31.35
CA LEU A 124 1.67 -4.67 -32.70
C LEU A 124 0.58 -5.38 -33.55
N LEU A 125 0.34 -6.68 -33.26
CA LEU A 125 -0.66 -7.50 -33.97
C LEU A 125 -1.83 -7.93 -33.08
N ARG A 126 -1.77 -7.69 -31.77
CA ARG A 126 -2.84 -8.03 -30.83
C ARG A 126 -3.69 -6.80 -30.61
N GLN A 127 -4.80 -6.73 -31.30
CA GLN A 127 -5.84 -5.74 -31.11
C GLN A 127 -6.59 -6.00 -29.80
N TRP A 128 -7.44 -5.05 -29.39
CA TRP A 128 -8.38 -5.15 -28.29
C TRP A 128 -9.20 -6.45 -28.37
N SER A 129 -9.27 -7.18 -27.29
CA SER A 129 -9.98 -8.45 -27.20
C SER A 129 -11.21 -8.34 -26.30
N ARG A 130 -12.16 -9.29 -26.44
CA ARG A 130 -13.30 -9.41 -25.51
C ARG A 130 -12.86 -9.66 -24.07
N ASP A 131 -11.70 -10.26 -23.88
CA ASP A 131 -11.12 -10.49 -22.56
C ASP A 131 -10.60 -9.18 -21.94
N ASP A 132 -9.98 -8.32 -22.75
CA ASP A 132 -9.57 -6.98 -22.30
C ASP A 132 -10.79 -6.16 -21.87
N GLU A 133 -11.89 -6.21 -22.64
CA GLU A 133 -13.16 -5.55 -22.32
C GLU A 133 -13.73 -6.04 -20.98
N ARG A 134 -13.82 -7.35 -20.81
CA ARG A 134 -14.29 -7.97 -19.56
C ARG A 134 -13.44 -7.55 -18.35
N ILE A 135 -12.11 -7.56 -18.48
CA ILE A 135 -11.19 -7.17 -17.40
C ILE A 135 -11.38 -5.70 -17.00
N VAL A 136 -11.55 -4.82 -17.98
CA VAL A 136 -11.81 -3.39 -17.72
C VAL A 136 -13.13 -3.20 -16.97
N GLN A 137 -14.19 -3.87 -17.41
CA GLN A 137 -15.51 -3.81 -16.74
C GLN A 137 -15.43 -4.36 -15.32
N GLU A 138 -14.80 -5.52 -15.10
CA GLU A 138 -14.59 -6.11 -13.78
C GLU A 138 -13.78 -5.18 -12.87
N SER A 139 -12.72 -4.55 -13.40
CA SER A 139 -11.89 -3.60 -12.63
C SER A 139 -12.69 -2.34 -12.22
N MET A 140 -13.54 -1.82 -13.12
CA MET A 140 -14.42 -0.69 -12.79
C MET A 140 -15.50 -1.09 -11.78
N ALA A 141 -16.07 -2.29 -11.90
CA ALA A 141 -17.06 -2.80 -10.95
C ALA A 141 -16.46 -2.97 -9.55
N SER A 142 -15.28 -3.59 -9.43
CA SER A 142 -14.60 -3.81 -8.14
C SER A 142 -14.26 -2.50 -7.41
N THR A 143 -14.10 -1.40 -8.14
CA THR A 143 -13.81 -0.09 -7.55
C THR A 143 -15.04 0.82 -7.45
N GLY A 144 -16.23 0.32 -7.81
CA GLY A 144 -17.48 1.08 -7.75
C GLY A 144 -17.52 2.28 -8.68
N VAL A 145 -16.90 2.19 -9.87
CA VAL A 145 -16.87 3.27 -10.88
C VAL A 145 -17.47 2.88 -12.22
N ALA A 146 -18.09 1.70 -12.32
CA ALA A 146 -18.66 1.19 -13.58
C ALA A 146 -19.71 2.13 -14.18
N GLU A 147 -20.57 2.74 -13.34
CA GLU A 147 -21.61 3.68 -13.78
C GLU A 147 -21.04 5.02 -14.29
N LEU A 148 -19.76 5.26 -14.07
CA LEU A 148 -19.05 6.48 -14.48
C LEU A 148 -18.29 6.29 -15.80
N ALA A 149 -18.40 5.12 -16.47
CA ALA A 149 -17.56 4.73 -17.61
C ALA A 149 -17.49 5.80 -18.71
N ASP A 150 -18.62 6.41 -19.03
CA ASP A 150 -18.75 7.41 -20.10
C ASP A 150 -18.49 8.86 -19.64
N ARG A 151 -18.27 9.09 -18.32
CA ARG A 151 -17.95 10.43 -17.80
C ARG A 151 -16.49 10.78 -18.05
N PHE A 152 -16.26 12.08 -18.21
CA PHE A 152 -14.89 12.60 -18.25
C PHE A 152 -14.25 12.57 -16.86
N VAL A 153 -12.95 12.22 -16.81
CA VAL A 153 -12.21 12.10 -15.55
C VAL A 153 -12.11 13.44 -14.82
N ASP A 154 -12.11 14.56 -15.55
CA ASP A 154 -12.03 15.91 -14.99
C ASP A 154 -13.28 16.32 -14.21
N GLU A 155 -14.45 15.70 -14.54
CA GLU A 155 -15.74 15.97 -13.88
C GLU A 155 -15.89 15.23 -12.54
N LEU A 156 -14.94 14.32 -12.21
CA LEU A 156 -15.04 13.46 -11.05
C LEU A 156 -14.60 14.16 -9.76
N SER A 157 -15.26 13.79 -8.64
CA SER A 157 -14.72 14.12 -7.31
C SER A 157 -13.35 13.49 -7.09
N GLY A 158 -12.57 14.00 -6.12
CA GLY A 158 -11.26 13.45 -5.78
C GLY A 158 -11.31 11.95 -5.46
N GLY A 159 -12.30 11.52 -4.68
CA GLY A 159 -12.48 10.12 -4.32
C GLY A 159 -12.88 9.22 -5.51
N GLN A 160 -13.78 9.71 -6.38
CA GLN A 160 -14.13 8.99 -7.62
C GLN A 160 -12.91 8.86 -8.53
N ARG A 161 -12.15 9.94 -8.71
CA ARG A 161 -10.92 9.94 -9.51
C ARG A 161 -9.90 8.95 -8.99
N GLN A 162 -9.69 8.89 -7.66
CA GLN A 162 -8.79 7.93 -7.05
C GLN A 162 -9.20 6.47 -7.34
N ARG A 163 -10.49 6.15 -7.20
CA ARG A 163 -11.00 4.80 -7.53
C ARG A 163 -10.83 4.45 -9.00
N VAL A 164 -10.97 5.40 -9.91
CA VAL A 164 -10.70 5.18 -11.35
C VAL A 164 -9.24 4.84 -11.60
N TRP A 165 -8.30 5.52 -10.93
CA TRP A 165 -6.88 5.19 -11.04
C TRP A 165 -6.55 3.81 -10.48
N ILE A 166 -7.21 3.41 -9.38
CA ILE A 166 -7.09 2.06 -8.84
C ILE A 166 -7.65 1.05 -9.86
N ALA A 167 -8.83 1.32 -10.46
CA ALA A 167 -9.38 0.47 -11.51
C ALA A 167 -8.40 0.28 -12.68
N MET A 168 -7.74 1.34 -13.13
CA MET A 168 -6.71 1.26 -14.18
C MET A 168 -5.53 0.36 -13.75
N ALA A 169 -5.08 0.49 -12.50
CA ALA A 169 -4.01 -0.34 -11.97
C ALA A 169 -4.44 -1.81 -11.86
N LEU A 170 -5.70 -2.08 -11.47
CA LEU A 170 -6.26 -3.44 -11.43
C LEU A 170 -6.41 -4.06 -12.81
N ALA A 171 -6.78 -3.25 -13.82
CA ALA A 171 -6.90 -3.70 -15.21
C ALA A 171 -5.56 -4.19 -15.79
N GLN A 172 -4.41 -3.82 -15.22
CA GLN A 172 -3.13 -4.41 -15.59
C GLN A 172 -3.01 -5.89 -15.23
N GLN A 173 -3.81 -6.40 -14.28
CA GLN A 173 -3.75 -7.79 -13.80
C GLN A 173 -2.35 -8.24 -13.41
N THR A 174 -1.63 -7.39 -12.69
CA THR A 174 -0.29 -7.72 -12.21
C THR A 174 -0.35 -8.47 -10.88
N PRO A 175 0.53 -9.46 -10.65
CA PRO A 175 0.62 -10.15 -9.35
C PRO A 175 1.20 -9.27 -8.23
N LEU A 176 1.96 -8.22 -8.57
CA LEU A 176 2.44 -7.19 -7.66
C LEU A 176 1.76 -5.86 -7.96
N LEU A 177 1.30 -5.15 -6.91
CA LEU A 177 0.72 -3.81 -7.02
C LEU A 177 1.34 -2.88 -5.99
N LEU A 178 1.94 -1.80 -6.44
CA LEU A 178 2.53 -0.76 -5.63
C LEU A 178 1.62 0.48 -5.61
N LEU A 179 1.34 1.01 -4.42
CA LEU A 179 0.39 2.12 -4.20
C LEU A 179 1.09 3.23 -3.42
N ASP A 180 1.31 4.38 -4.06
CA ASP A 180 1.93 5.55 -3.42
C ASP A 180 0.83 6.45 -2.84
N GLU A 181 0.57 6.33 -1.54
CA GLU A 181 -0.42 7.09 -0.78
C GLU A 181 -1.86 7.00 -1.36
N PRO A 182 -2.43 5.79 -1.50
CA PRO A 182 -3.70 5.59 -2.19
C PRO A 182 -4.90 6.22 -1.47
N THR A 183 -4.76 6.60 -0.20
CA THR A 183 -5.82 7.17 0.65
C THR A 183 -5.73 8.68 0.83
N THR A 184 -4.73 9.34 0.24
CA THR A 184 -4.53 10.78 0.36
C THR A 184 -5.66 11.54 -0.34
N PHE A 185 -6.14 12.63 0.29
CA PHE A 185 -7.28 13.47 -0.14
C PHE A 185 -8.65 12.79 -0.12
N LEU A 186 -8.80 11.61 0.46
CA LEU A 186 -10.06 10.93 0.65
C LEU A 186 -10.64 11.24 2.03
N ASP A 187 -11.97 11.29 2.14
CA ASP A 187 -12.64 11.24 3.45
C ASP A 187 -12.52 9.84 4.09
N ILE A 188 -12.87 9.75 5.36
CA ILE A 188 -12.68 8.53 6.16
C ILE A 188 -13.35 7.32 5.51
N GLN A 189 -14.59 7.46 5.00
CA GLN A 189 -15.30 6.35 4.39
C GLN A 189 -14.56 5.83 3.17
N HIS A 190 -14.18 6.73 2.25
CA HIS A 190 -13.48 6.35 1.02
C HIS A 190 -12.07 5.81 1.29
N GLN A 191 -11.39 6.26 2.39
CA GLN A 191 -10.12 5.66 2.81
C GLN A 191 -10.29 4.18 3.19
N ILE A 192 -11.33 3.89 3.98
CA ILE A 192 -11.66 2.52 4.39
C ILE A 192 -12.04 1.68 3.16
N ASP A 193 -12.93 2.18 2.27
CA ASP A 193 -13.31 1.46 1.04
C ASP A 193 -12.09 1.04 0.19
N VAL A 194 -11.10 1.92 0.07
CA VAL A 194 -9.86 1.63 -0.68
C VAL A 194 -8.99 0.60 0.04
N LEU A 195 -8.88 0.68 1.37
CA LEU A 195 -8.08 -0.27 2.15
C LEU A 195 -8.73 -1.65 2.21
N ASP A 196 -10.07 -1.71 2.34
CA ASP A 196 -10.84 -2.95 2.26
C ASP A 196 -10.66 -3.61 0.90
N LEU A 197 -10.75 -2.85 -0.19
CA LEU A 197 -10.47 -3.36 -1.54
C LEU A 197 -9.04 -3.91 -1.65
N CYS A 198 -8.04 -3.24 -1.07
CA CYS A 198 -6.68 -3.75 -1.04
C CYS A 198 -6.57 -5.06 -0.25
N ALA A 199 -7.26 -5.16 0.90
CA ALA A 199 -7.30 -6.39 1.70
C ALA A 199 -7.95 -7.54 0.91
N GLU A 200 -9.10 -7.32 0.27
CA GLU A 200 -9.77 -8.31 -0.59
C GLU A 200 -8.85 -8.80 -1.72
N LEU A 201 -8.14 -7.88 -2.40
CA LEU A 201 -7.20 -8.24 -3.46
C LEU A 201 -6.05 -9.12 -2.95
N HIS A 202 -5.59 -8.87 -1.73
CA HIS A 202 -4.57 -9.67 -1.09
C HIS A 202 -5.12 -11.02 -0.64
N GLU A 203 -6.21 -11.04 0.14
CA GLU A 203 -6.74 -12.24 0.80
C GLU A 203 -7.40 -13.20 -0.20
N GLU A 204 -8.22 -12.68 -1.11
CA GLU A 204 -9.00 -13.50 -2.05
C GLU A 204 -8.25 -13.83 -3.33
N GLN A 205 -7.43 -12.92 -3.82
CA GLN A 205 -6.72 -13.09 -5.10
C GLN A 205 -5.24 -13.42 -4.94
N GLY A 206 -4.71 -13.46 -3.71
CA GLY A 206 -3.30 -13.78 -3.43
C GLY A 206 -2.31 -12.78 -4.04
N ARG A 207 -2.71 -11.51 -4.21
CA ARG A 207 -1.82 -10.48 -4.76
C ARG A 207 -0.85 -10.00 -3.71
N THR A 208 0.38 -9.74 -4.12
CA THR A 208 1.34 -9.02 -3.28
C THR A 208 1.12 -7.52 -3.45
N LEU A 209 0.82 -6.83 -2.34
CA LEU A 209 0.59 -5.40 -2.32
C LEU A 209 1.68 -4.69 -1.54
N VAL A 210 2.08 -3.50 -2.03
CA VAL A 210 2.97 -2.60 -1.29
C VAL A 210 2.34 -1.22 -1.28
N ALA A 211 1.98 -0.70 -0.12
CA ALA A 211 1.39 0.63 0.00
C ALA A 211 2.24 1.55 0.88
N VAL A 212 2.31 2.82 0.52
CA VAL A 212 2.77 3.89 1.43
C VAL A 212 1.54 4.46 2.12
N LEU A 213 1.50 4.40 3.44
CA LEU A 213 0.42 4.99 4.23
C LEU A 213 0.98 6.01 5.25
N HIS A 214 0.15 7.01 5.58
CA HIS A 214 0.48 8.01 6.61
C HIS A 214 -0.08 7.65 7.97
N ASP A 215 -1.22 6.97 8.01
CA ASP A 215 -1.89 6.56 9.23
C ASP A 215 -1.35 5.20 9.71
N LEU A 216 -0.75 5.20 10.91
CA LEU A 216 -0.16 3.99 11.47
C LEU A 216 -1.24 3.00 11.95
N ASN A 217 -2.42 3.49 12.35
CA ASN A 217 -3.51 2.62 12.76
C ASN A 217 -4.11 1.89 11.55
N HIS A 218 -4.29 2.59 10.44
CA HIS A 218 -4.66 1.93 9.18
C HIS A 218 -3.58 0.94 8.74
N ALA A 219 -2.31 1.32 8.81
CA ALA A 219 -1.21 0.43 8.47
C ALA A 219 -1.19 -0.84 9.34
N ALA A 220 -1.36 -0.69 10.66
CA ALA A 220 -1.39 -1.82 11.59
C ALA A 220 -2.63 -2.72 11.39
N ARG A 221 -3.76 -2.15 10.96
CA ARG A 221 -5.01 -2.88 10.74
C ARG A 221 -4.99 -3.75 9.50
N TYR A 222 -4.43 -3.24 8.41
CA TYR A 222 -4.54 -3.87 7.09
C TYR A 222 -3.28 -4.60 6.64
N ALA A 223 -2.10 -4.23 7.14
CA ALA A 223 -0.87 -4.85 6.70
C ALA A 223 -0.65 -6.23 7.32
N THR A 224 -0.14 -7.16 6.51
CA THR A 224 0.46 -8.41 7.01
C THR A 224 1.95 -8.23 7.30
N HIS A 225 2.57 -7.19 6.71
CA HIS A 225 3.98 -6.85 6.91
C HIS A 225 4.15 -5.32 6.92
N LEU A 226 4.90 -4.78 7.87
CA LEU A 226 5.22 -3.36 7.97
C LEU A 226 6.70 -3.12 7.76
N ILE A 227 7.02 -2.03 7.07
CA ILE A 227 8.37 -1.48 6.96
C ILE A 227 8.33 -0.05 7.53
N ALA A 228 9.01 0.16 8.66
CA ALA A 228 9.08 1.45 9.34
C ALA A 228 10.35 2.21 8.93
N LEU A 229 10.18 3.33 8.21
CA LEU A 229 11.27 4.17 7.72
C LEU A 229 11.43 5.45 8.54
N ARG A 230 12.68 5.78 8.85
CA ARG A 230 13.05 7.09 9.41
C ARG A 230 14.41 7.54 8.89
N GLY A 231 14.50 8.78 8.38
CA GLY A 231 15.76 9.37 7.93
C GLY A 231 16.46 8.60 6.80
N GLY A 232 15.72 7.88 5.96
CA GLY A 232 16.28 7.06 4.88
C GLY A 232 16.70 5.65 5.28
N GLU A 233 16.42 5.24 6.52
CA GLU A 233 16.78 3.91 7.06
C GLU A 233 15.53 3.12 7.45
N VAL A 234 15.58 1.81 7.31
CA VAL A 234 14.59 0.89 7.87
C VAL A 234 14.93 0.68 9.34
N ILE A 235 14.07 1.14 10.25
CA ILE A 235 14.30 1.02 11.71
C ILE A 235 13.60 -0.16 12.34
N ALA A 236 12.59 -0.71 11.66
CA ALA A 236 11.91 -1.96 12.02
C ALA A 236 11.17 -2.50 10.80
N GLU A 237 11.07 -3.82 10.69
CA GLU A 237 10.19 -4.51 9.74
C GLU A 237 9.68 -5.82 10.35
N GLY A 238 8.46 -6.23 9.97
CA GLY A 238 7.82 -7.43 10.47
C GLY A 238 6.29 -7.32 10.51
N ALA A 239 5.64 -8.31 11.13
CA ALA A 239 4.20 -8.25 11.33
C ALA A 239 3.80 -7.08 12.25
N PRO A 240 2.67 -6.40 12.00
CA PRO A 240 2.23 -5.28 12.84
C PRO A 240 2.18 -5.61 14.34
N GLY A 241 1.64 -6.79 14.70
CA GLY A 241 1.55 -7.23 16.09
C GLY A 241 2.89 -7.39 16.80
N ASP A 242 3.96 -7.66 16.04
CA ASP A 242 5.29 -7.86 16.61
C ASP A 242 6.07 -6.57 16.76
N ILE A 243 5.88 -5.60 15.84
CA ILE A 243 6.76 -4.42 15.78
C ILE A 243 6.09 -3.12 16.25
N VAL A 244 4.75 -2.99 16.20
CA VAL A 244 4.07 -1.75 16.58
C VAL A 244 4.01 -1.65 18.11
N THR A 245 5.00 -0.99 18.68
CA THR A 245 5.15 -0.75 20.12
C THR A 245 5.23 0.75 20.40
N ALA A 246 4.99 1.15 21.66
CA ALA A 246 5.15 2.56 22.07
C ALA A 246 6.58 3.07 21.82
N ASP A 247 7.60 2.22 22.01
CA ASP A 247 9.00 2.54 21.72
C ASP A 247 9.22 2.79 20.22
N LEU A 248 8.69 1.92 19.35
CA LEU A 248 8.79 2.14 17.89
C LEU A 248 8.13 3.47 17.50
N VAL A 249 6.94 3.76 18.02
CA VAL A 249 6.22 4.99 17.71
C VAL A 249 6.99 6.23 18.18
N GLU A 250 7.57 6.19 19.39
CA GLU A 250 8.41 7.28 19.89
C GLU A 250 9.68 7.44 19.03
N ARG A 251 10.33 6.35 18.67
CA ARG A 251 11.48 6.37 17.75
C ARG A 251 11.10 6.87 16.37
N LEU A 252 9.95 6.50 15.84
CA LEU A 252 9.54 6.83 14.47
C LEU A 252 9.05 8.27 14.36
N PHE A 253 8.16 8.70 15.26
CA PHE A 253 7.44 9.98 15.18
C PHE A 253 7.82 10.99 16.26
N GLY A 254 8.62 10.60 17.26
CA GLY A 254 9.00 11.47 18.37
C GLY A 254 7.84 11.79 19.32
N MET A 255 6.81 10.96 19.36
CA MET A 255 5.63 11.17 20.20
C MET A 255 5.41 10.00 21.17
N LYS A 256 5.01 10.32 22.40
CA LYS A 256 4.59 9.32 23.39
C LYS A 256 3.17 8.84 23.07
N CYS A 257 2.95 7.55 23.23
CA CYS A 257 1.65 6.93 23.00
C CYS A 257 1.45 5.74 23.94
N GLN A 258 0.23 5.22 23.95
CA GLN A 258 -0.09 3.87 24.38
C GLN A 258 -0.44 3.05 23.16
N VAL A 259 -0.10 1.77 23.16
CA VAL A 259 -0.55 0.82 22.16
C VAL A 259 -1.50 -0.13 22.88
N ILE A 260 -2.70 -0.26 22.34
CA ILE A 260 -3.76 -1.14 22.86
C ILE A 260 -4.24 -2.02 21.71
N ASP A 261 -4.98 -3.07 22.00
CA ASP A 261 -5.62 -3.87 20.97
C ASP A 261 -6.83 -3.12 20.42
N ASP A 262 -6.95 -3.08 19.09
CA ASP A 262 -8.15 -2.59 18.40
C ASP A 262 -9.32 -3.52 18.75
N PRO A 263 -10.42 -3.00 19.33
CA PRO A 263 -11.53 -3.83 19.79
C PRO A 263 -12.28 -4.57 18.67
N GLU A 264 -12.12 -4.15 17.41
CA GLU A 264 -12.76 -4.75 16.24
C GLU A 264 -11.88 -5.85 15.62
N THR A 265 -10.58 -5.59 15.49
CA THR A 265 -9.67 -6.47 14.73
C THR A 265 -8.63 -7.17 15.59
N GLY A 266 -8.41 -6.72 16.83
CA GLY A 266 -7.34 -7.21 17.70
C GLY A 266 -5.94 -6.76 17.26
N THR A 267 -5.81 -5.93 16.23
CA THR A 267 -4.53 -5.40 15.78
C THR A 267 -4.05 -4.25 16.65
N PRO A 268 -2.76 -3.88 16.64
CA PRO A 268 -2.27 -2.76 17.44
C PRO A 268 -2.93 -1.43 17.07
N LEU A 269 -3.48 -0.74 18.06
CA LEU A 269 -4.05 0.61 17.95
C LEU A 269 -3.21 1.61 18.74
N VAL A 270 -2.64 2.58 18.04
CA VAL A 270 -1.80 3.63 18.64
C VAL A 270 -2.67 4.79 19.12
N VAL A 271 -2.65 5.04 20.42
CA VAL A 271 -3.36 6.14 21.08
C VAL A 271 -2.34 7.18 21.54
N PRO A 272 -2.26 8.37 20.91
CA PRO A 272 -1.32 9.41 21.29
C PRO A 272 -1.53 9.88 22.72
N ALA A 273 -0.45 10.11 23.47
CA ALA A 273 -0.53 10.66 24.81
C ALA A 273 -0.99 12.13 24.76
N ALA A 274 -1.94 12.50 25.65
CA ALA A 274 -2.38 13.87 25.77
C ALA A 274 -1.24 14.78 26.30
N ARG A 275 -1.02 15.91 25.66
CA ARG A 275 0.00 16.90 26.12
C ARG A 275 -0.30 17.49 27.51
N LYS A 276 -1.56 17.57 27.89
CA LYS A 276 -2.05 17.88 29.25
C LYS A 276 -3.29 17.04 29.48
N ALA A 277 -3.39 16.40 30.63
CA ALA A 277 -4.59 15.69 31.03
C ALA A 277 -5.78 16.67 31.01
N ARG A 278 -6.58 16.66 29.95
CA ARG A 278 -7.86 17.37 29.92
C ARG A 278 -8.78 16.50 30.76
N LYS A 279 -9.26 17.00 31.92
CA LYS A 279 -10.33 16.35 32.66
C LYS A 279 -11.53 16.28 31.71
N VAL A 280 -11.72 15.16 31.08
CA VAL A 280 -12.99 14.86 30.40
C VAL A 280 -13.97 14.58 31.53
N PRO A 281 -15.09 15.36 31.66
CA PRO A 281 -16.13 15.00 32.60
C PRO A 281 -16.58 13.57 32.25
N ALA A 282 -16.79 12.76 33.32
CA ALA A 282 -17.35 11.44 33.13
C ALA A 282 -18.62 11.57 32.28
N ARG A 283 -18.70 10.80 31.21
CA ARG A 283 -19.95 10.64 30.46
C ARG A 283 -20.91 9.98 31.45
N ASP A 284 -21.90 10.75 31.94
CA ASP A 284 -23.03 10.16 32.62
C ASP A 284 -23.63 9.14 31.67
N ALA A 285 -23.55 7.88 32.04
CA ALA A 285 -24.17 6.78 31.33
C ALA A 285 -25.68 6.94 31.51
N GLU A 286 -26.35 7.76 30.71
CA GLU A 286 -27.78 7.81 30.50
C GLU A 286 -28.20 9.19 29.94
N ALA A 287 -28.04 9.37 28.63
CA ALA A 287 -28.95 10.26 27.92
C ALA A 287 -29.21 9.64 26.52
N PRO A 288 -30.45 9.23 26.22
CA PRO A 288 -30.79 8.73 24.91
C PRO A 288 -30.56 9.84 23.88
N ALA A 289 -29.92 9.49 22.78
CA ALA A 289 -29.70 10.38 21.64
C ALA A 289 -31.03 11.02 21.24
N LYS A 290 -31.11 12.36 21.30
CA LYS A 290 -32.26 13.09 20.76
C LYS A 290 -32.23 12.91 19.24
N THR A 291 -33.12 12.07 18.75
CA THR A 291 -33.42 11.95 17.32
C THR A 291 -33.95 13.31 16.84
N VAL A 292 -33.18 13.99 16.01
CA VAL A 292 -33.64 15.20 15.32
C VAL A 292 -34.65 14.72 14.25
N ALA A 293 -35.94 14.87 14.57
CA ALA A 293 -37.00 14.64 13.59
C ALA A 293 -36.86 15.68 12.47
N ARG A 294 -36.61 15.20 11.25
CA ARG A 294 -36.76 16.00 10.03
C ARG A 294 -38.22 16.37 9.89
N ALA A 295 -38.54 17.64 10.06
CA ALA A 295 -39.81 18.20 9.62
C ALA A 295 -39.84 18.18 8.10
N ALA A 296 -40.77 17.40 7.55
CA ALA A 296 -41.18 17.51 6.14
C ALA A 296 -42.03 18.79 5.99
N SER A 297 -41.67 19.62 5.06
CA SER A 297 -42.50 20.59 4.37
C SER A 297 -41.97 20.77 2.97
#